data_4d1e801450d1b043744efa94c67ae389
#
_entry.id   4d1e801450d1b043744efa94c67ae389
#
_cell.length_a   1.000
_cell.length_b   1.000
_cell.length_c   1.000
_cell.angle_alpha   90.00
_cell.angle_beta   90.00
_cell.angle_gamma   90.00
#
_symmetry.space_group_name_H-M   'P 1'
#
loop_
_entity.id
_entity.type
_entity.pdbx_description
1 polymer ?
#
loop_
_entity_poly.entity_id
_entity_poly.type
_entity_poly.pdbx_seq_one_letter_code
_entity_poly.pdbx_strand_id
1 'polypeptide(L)'
;MLYKNYVGIDVSKLSIDAFIRESRIHRQFRNEESGFKQFIRWIKEHIGEGLESLLICFEHTALYSLSLALFLEREHITYAMVPALDIKRSLGITRGKNDQIDAKRIAEFAYRFNDRVIPTSLPAKDIRKLHSLLAMRDKMMRNMGGYITSRNELFRVIPDRKLPVLTSVYENIISTLKNEVHELEREIRSIIMANKELKTTFELITTVKGIGFIVASFLIVYTCNFTRFENWRKFACYSGIAPFEYQSGTSVHARTQVSSIANQQMKRLLHLAAMTAIHFDAELHNYYVRRQAEGKSKMATINIVRNKLIARVFAIVKRGTPFVDIQKYVYL
;
A
#
# COMPACT_ATOMS: atom_id res chain seq x y z
N MET A 1 -6.52 27.83 14.78
CA MET A 1 -6.15 27.11 13.54
C MET A 1 -4.65 26.92 13.51
N LEU A 2 -4.17 25.75 13.12
CA LEU A 2 -2.74 25.45 13.07
C LEU A 2 -2.03 26.18 11.92
N TYR A 3 -2.75 26.42 10.81
CA TYR A 3 -2.23 27.05 9.59
C TYR A 3 -3.10 28.26 9.22
N LYS A 4 -2.48 29.27 8.62
CA LYS A 4 -3.16 30.48 8.14
C LYS A 4 -3.33 30.47 6.63
N ASN A 5 -2.44 29.78 5.90
CA ASN A 5 -2.44 29.69 4.46
C ASN A 5 -2.58 28.24 3.99
N TYR A 6 -3.41 27.99 2.99
CA TYR A 6 -3.68 26.69 2.43
C TYR A 6 -3.44 26.71 0.93
N VAL A 7 -2.55 25.83 0.47
CA VAL A 7 -2.25 25.65 -0.95
C VAL A 7 -2.67 24.27 -1.39
N GLY A 8 -3.55 24.20 -2.38
CA GLY A 8 -3.91 22.96 -3.05
C GLY A 8 -3.15 22.81 -4.34
N ILE A 9 -2.65 21.60 -4.61
CA ILE A 9 -1.91 21.30 -5.84
C ILE A 9 -2.55 20.09 -6.52
N ASP A 10 -2.92 20.27 -7.78
CA ASP A 10 -3.16 19.14 -8.69
C ASP A 10 -1.85 18.79 -9.40
N VAL A 11 -1.46 17.49 -9.33
CA VAL A 11 -0.16 17.02 -9.80
C VAL A 11 -0.34 16.14 -11.02
N SER A 12 0.17 16.60 -12.16
CA SER A 12 0.26 15.85 -13.40
C SER A 12 1.69 15.36 -13.70
N LYS A 13 1.88 14.64 -14.78
CA LYS A 13 3.19 14.14 -15.20
C LYS A 13 4.20 15.27 -15.45
N LEU A 14 3.79 16.33 -16.11
CA LEU A 14 4.68 17.39 -16.60
C LEU A 14 4.52 18.71 -15.86
N SER A 15 3.40 18.89 -15.15
CA SER A 15 3.08 20.15 -14.47
C SER A 15 2.44 19.90 -13.11
N ILE A 16 2.49 20.93 -12.28
CA ILE A 16 1.70 21.09 -11.08
C ILE A 16 0.87 22.34 -11.20
N ASP A 17 -0.42 22.25 -10.92
CA ASP A 17 -1.35 23.37 -10.87
C ASP A 17 -1.59 23.74 -9.41
N ALA A 18 -1.12 24.90 -8.99
CA ALA A 18 -1.17 25.36 -7.61
C ALA A 18 -2.20 26.48 -7.40
N PHE A 19 -2.98 26.38 -6.34
CA PHE A 19 -3.98 27.37 -5.96
C PHE A 19 -3.79 27.78 -4.50
N ILE A 20 -3.58 29.08 -4.26
CA ILE A 20 -3.55 29.67 -2.91
C ILE A 20 -4.97 30.09 -2.55
N ARG A 21 -5.52 29.51 -1.49
CA ARG A 21 -6.92 29.71 -1.10
C ARG A 21 -7.21 31.14 -0.66
N GLU A 22 -6.37 31.74 0.12
CA GLU A 22 -6.56 33.05 0.75
C GLU A 22 -6.53 34.16 -0.27
N SER A 23 -5.55 34.17 -1.16
CA SER A 23 -5.45 35.18 -2.24
C SER A 23 -6.26 34.81 -3.49
N ARG A 24 -6.78 33.57 -3.59
CA ARG A 24 -7.54 33.05 -4.74
C ARG A 24 -6.77 33.09 -6.05
N ILE A 25 -5.46 32.95 -5.99
CA ILE A 25 -4.57 32.98 -7.16
C ILE A 25 -4.20 31.56 -7.55
N HIS A 26 -4.22 31.29 -8.85
CA HIS A 26 -3.78 30.04 -9.47
C HIS A 26 -2.55 30.30 -10.35
N ARG A 27 -1.62 29.35 -10.36
CA ARG A 27 -0.49 29.32 -11.30
C ARG A 27 -0.03 27.89 -11.55
N GLN A 28 0.39 27.64 -12.79
CA GLN A 28 0.97 26.36 -13.19
C GLN A 28 2.49 26.43 -13.21
N PHE A 29 3.15 25.34 -12.80
CA PHE A 29 4.61 25.18 -12.80
C PHE A 29 4.97 23.82 -13.40
N ARG A 30 6.22 23.64 -13.81
CA ARG A 30 6.72 22.34 -14.24
C ARG A 30 6.86 21.39 -13.07
N ASN A 31 6.56 20.11 -13.27
CA ASN A 31 6.75 19.06 -12.26
C ASN A 31 8.22 18.58 -12.24
N GLU A 32 9.14 19.49 -11.98
CA GLU A 32 10.58 19.30 -11.90
C GLU A 32 11.19 20.28 -10.88
N GLU A 33 12.45 20.08 -10.48
CA GLU A 33 13.08 20.88 -9.42
C GLU A 33 13.09 22.38 -9.71
N SER A 34 13.32 22.78 -10.96
CA SER A 34 13.28 24.19 -11.38
C SER A 34 11.91 24.81 -11.18
N GLY A 35 10.85 24.08 -11.52
CA GLY A 35 9.46 24.49 -11.33
C GLY A 35 9.08 24.56 -9.84
N PHE A 36 9.56 23.63 -9.02
CA PHE A 36 9.32 23.67 -7.56
C PHE A 36 9.98 24.88 -6.89
N LYS A 37 11.19 25.26 -7.31
CA LYS A 37 11.84 26.48 -6.81
C LYS A 37 11.06 27.74 -7.20
N GLN A 38 10.51 27.79 -8.43
CA GLN A 38 9.64 28.89 -8.86
C GLN A 38 8.32 28.92 -8.07
N PHE A 39 7.74 27.75 -7.83
CA PHE A 39 6.54 27.58 -7.02
C PHE A 39 6.72 28.11 -5.59
N ILE A 40 7.80 27.77 -4.91
CA ILE A 40 8.06 28.27 -3.54
C ILE A 40 8.30 29.77 -3.54
N ARG A 41 9.02 30.33 -4.54
CA ARG A 41 9.19 31.79 -4.67
C ARG A 41 7.83 32.47 -4.84
N TRP A 42 6.99 31.97 -5.73
CA TRP A 42 5.65 32.48 -5.96
C TRP A 42 4.76 32.42 -4.70
N ILE A 43 4.82 31.35 -3.93
CA ILE A 43 4.14 31.28 -2.63
C ILE A 43 4.60 32.42 -1.72
N LYS A 44 5.92 32.59 -1.52
CA LYS A 44 6.48 33.61 -0.64
C LYS A 44 6.08 35.04 -1.03
N GLU A 45 5.88 35.31 -2.31
CA GLU A 45 5.41 36.60 -2.82
C GLU A 45 3.91 36.90 -2.49
N HIS A 46 3.11 35.85 -2.23
CA HIS A 46 1.65 35.98 -2.10
C HIS A 46 1.12 35.61 -0.71
N ILE A 47 1.92 35.00 0.15
CA ILE A 47 1.58 34.77 1.56
C ILE A 47 2.34 35.81 2.39
N GLY A 48 1.65 36.70 3.07
CA GLY A 48 2.28 37.78 3.88
C GLY A 48 3.02 37.29 5.13
N GLU A 49 3.16 35.96 5.34
CA GLU A 49 3.75 35.32 6.52
C GLU A 49 4.78 34.23 6.12
N GLY A 50 5.51 33.72 7.11
CA GLY A 50 6.48 32.65 6.92
C GLY A 50 5.84 31.31 6.50
N LEU A 51 6.66 30.42 5.94
CA LEU A 51 6.23 29.10 5.47
C LEU A 51 5.76 28.17 6.59
N GLU A 52 6.04 28.45 7.85
CA GLU A 52 5.59 27.70 9.02
C GLU A 52 4.08 27.77 9.26
N SER A 53 3.41 28.82 8.76
CA SER A 53 1.96 28.95 8.80
C SER A 53 1.23 28.37 7.57
N LEU A 54 1.96 27.72 6.67
CA LEU A 54 1.49 27.17 5.41
C LEU A 54 1.24 25.67 5.50
N LEU A 55 0.11 25.20 4.95
CA LEU A 55 -0.13 23.80 4.63
C LEU A 55 -0.30 23.61 3.12
N ILE A 56 0.61 22.88 2.51
CA ILE A 56 0.48 22.43 1.12
C ILE A 56 -0.24 21.08 1.11
N CYS A 57 -1.30 20.96 0.30
CA CYS A 57 -2.06 19.72 0.16
C CYS A 57 -2.12 19.28 -1.30
N PHE A 58 -1.91 18.00 -1.57
CA PHE A 58 -2.04 17.44 -2.90
C PHE A 58 -2.48 15.98 -2.87
N GLU A 59 -3.00 15.54 -4.01
CA GLU A 59 -3.44 14.16 -4.17
C GLU A 59 -2.25 13.21 -4.36
N HIS A 60 -2.35 12.01 -3.79
CA HIS A 60 -1.35 10.95 -3.99
C HIS A 60 -1.47 10.37 -5.41
N THR A 61 -0.69 10.88 -6.35
CA THR A 61 -0.62 10.45 -7.76
C THR A 61 0.61 9.58 -8.05
N ALA A 62 0.88 8.60 -7.19
CA ALA A 62 2.00 7.66 -7.30
C ALA A 62 3.37 8.36 -7.52
N LEU A 63 4.06 8.07 -8.64
CA LEU A 63 5.40 8.61 -8.90
C LEU A 63 5.43 10.12 -9.17
N TYR A 64 4.35 10.69 -9.72
CA TYR A 64 4.33 12.10 -10.11
C TYR A 64 4.30 13.03 -8.90
N SER A 65 3.61 12.66 -7.84
CA SER A 65 3.58 13.42 -6.58
C SER A 65 4.81 13.19 -5.70
N LEU A 66 5.57 12.11 -5.93
CA LEU A 66 6.73 11.77 -5.10
C LEU A 66 7.87 12.79 -5.27
N SER A 67 8.11 13.29 -6.49
CA SER A 67 9.17 14.29 -6.74
C SER A 67 8.92 15.59 -5.98
N LEU A 68 7.67 16.06 -5.99
CA LEU A 68 7.25 17.22 -5.21
C LEU A 68 7.39 16.96 -3.70
N ALA A 69 6.92 15.81 -3.22
CA ALA A 69 7.01 15.46 -1.80
C ALA A 69 8.47 15.41 -1.31
N LEU A 70 9.38 14.80 -2.09
CA LEU A 70 10.82 14.77 -1.77
C LEU A 70 11.45 16.16 -1.73
N PHE A 71 11.03 17.04 -2.64
CA PHE A 71 11.47 18.43 -2.65
C PHE A 71 10.99 19.16 -1.40
N LEU A 72 9.71 19.07 -1.06
CA LEU A 72 9.11 19.71 0.12
C LEU A 72 9.74 19.22 1.44
N GLU A 73 10.02 17.91 1.57
CA GLU A 73 10.75 17.38 2.72
C GLU A 73 12.18 17.97 2.86
N ARG A 74 12.90 18.05 1.74
CA ARG A 74 14.25 18.62 1.73
C ARG A 74 14.26 20.10 2.13
N GLU A 75 13.22 20.84 1.71
CA GLU A 75 13.06 22.27 2.05
C GLU A 75 12.35 22.49 3.41
N HIS A 76 12.05 21.42 4.16
CA HIS A 76 11.36 21.46 5.45
C HIS A 76 9.99 22.17 5.41
N ILE A 77 9.27 22.05 4.29
CA ILE A 77 7.96 22.66 4.10
C ILE A 77 6.87 21.64 4.45
N THR A 78 5.91 22.07 5.27
CA THR A 78 4.80 21.22 5.71
C THR A 78 3.83 20.92 4.56
N TYR A 79 3.57 19.63 4.33
CA TYR A 79 2.62 19.20 3.31
C TYR A 79 1.81 17.98 3.75
N ALA A 80 0.68 17.77 3.09
CA ALA A 80 -0.16 16.60 3.25
C ALA A 80 -0.46 15.96 1.89
N MET A 81 -0.12 14.68 1.74
CA MET A 81 -0.59 13.86 0.62
C MET A 81 -1.87 13.12 1.04
N VAL A 82 -2.96 13.40 0.35
CA VAL A 82 -4.27 12.86 0.68
C VAL A 82 -4.77 11.88 -0.39
N PRO A 83 -5.54 10.84 -0.01
CA PRO A 83 -6.17 9.97 -1.00
C PRO A 83 -7.20 10.73 -1.84
N ALA A 84 -7.21 10.52 -3.15
CA ALA A 84 -8.20 11.07 -4.08
C ALA A 84 -9.65 10.87 -3.62
N LEU A 85 -9.91 9.71 -3.02
CA LEU A 85 -11.24 9.35 -2.55
C LEU A 85 -11.74 10.26 -1.41
N ASP A 86 -10.84 10.71 -0.54
CA ASP A 86 -11.18 11.56 0.59
C ASP A 86 -11.56 12.97 0.10
N ILE A 87 -10.79 13.52 -0.84
CA ILE A 87 -11.11 14.78 -1.51
C ILE A 87 -12.46 14.67 -2.21
N LYS A 88 -12.64 13.64 -3.05
CA LYS A 88 -13.86 13.45 -3.83
C LYS A 88 -15.12 13.31 -2.97
N ARG A 89 -15.04 12.59 -1.85
CA ARG A 89 -16.18 12.37 -0.95
C ARG A 89 -16.53 13.58 -0.08
N SER A 90 -15.58 14.46 0.17
CA SER A 90 -15.75 15.60 1.07
C SER A 90 -16.43 16.80 0.41
N LEU A 91 -16.40 16.91 -0.92
CA LEU A 91 -16.80 18.10 -1.66
C LEU A 91 -18.23 18.04 -2.22
N GLY A 92 -18.97 16.95 -1.99
CA GLY A 92 -20.33 16.77 -2.50
C GLY A 92 -20.39 16.65 -4.03
N ILE A 93 -21.53 17.05 -4.63
CA ILE A 93 -21.74 17.00 -6.07
C ILE A 93 -20.96 18.13 -6.74
N THR A 94 -19.96 17.81 -7.53
CA THR A 94 -19.14 18.78 -8.24
C THR A 94 -19.35 18.68 -9.75
N ARG A 95 -19.49 19.82 -10.44
CA ARG A 95 -19.58 19.91 -11.91
C ARG A 95 -18.32 20.58 -12.46
N GLY A 96 -17.94 20.20 -13.67
CA GLY A 96 -16.73 20.68 -14.34
C GLY A 96 -15.45 20.01 -13.81
N LYS A 97 -14.48 19.79 -14.71
CA LYS A 97 -13.17 19.23 -14.41
C LYS A 97 -12.12 19.98 -15.23
N ASN A 98 -11.21 20.66 -14.55
CA ASN A 98 -9.93 21.11 -15.08
C ASN A 98 -8.94 21.22 -13.92
N ASP A 99 -7.67 21.24 -14.22
CA ASP A 99 -6.57 21.16 -13.24
C ASP A 99 -6.61 22.35 -12.24
N GLN A 100 -6.99 23.56 -12.70
CA GLN A 100 -7.19 24.72 -11.84
C GLN A 100 -8.34 24.52 -10.83
N ILE A 101 -9.46 23.95 -11.28
CA ILE A 101 -10.61 23.66 -10.41
C ILE A 101 -10.24 22.58 -9.40
N ASP A 102 -9.47 21.58 -9.83
CA ASP A 102 -9.05 20.49 -8.96
C ASP A 102 -8.04 20.96 -7.92
N ALA A 103 -7.06 21.82 -8.28
CA ALA A 103 -6.17 22.48 -7.33
C ALA A 103 -6.94 23.32 -6.29
N LYS A 104 -7.95 24.08 -6.73
CA LYS A 104 -8.84 24.85 -5.83
C LYS A 104 -9.62 23.95 -4.87
N ARG A 105 -10.14 22.82 -5.36
CA ARG A 105 -10.85 21.82 -4.53
C ARG A 105 -9.95 21.23 -3.46
N ILE A 106 -8.71 20.93 -3.81
CA ILE A 106 -7.72 20.39 -2.87
C ILE A 106 -7.40 21.43 -1.79
N ALA A 107 -7.24 22.71 -2.15
CA ALA A 107 -7.02 23.79 -1.18
C ALA A 107 -8.21 23.95 -0.23
N GLU A 108 -9.43 23.92 -0.75
CA GLU A 108 -10.66 24.03 0.04
C GLU A 108 -10.85 22.80 0.95
N PHE A 109 -10.49 21.60 0.49
CA PHE A 109 -10.46 20.40 1.32
C PHE A 109 -9.49 20.56 2.49
N ALA A 110 -8.25 21.00 2.23
CA ALA A 110 -7.23 21.19 3.26
C ALA A 110 -7.68 22.20 4.33
N TYR A 111 -8.37 23.26 3.94
CA TYR A 111 -8.93 24.26 4.86
C TYR A 111 -10.08 23.71 5.70
N ARG A 112 -11.09 23.08 5.06
CA ARG A 112 -12.30 22.60 5.75
C ARG A 112 -12.03 21.45 6.71
N PHE A 113 -11.03 20.62 6.39
CA PHE A 113 -10.67 19.45 7.18
C PHE A 113 -9.29 19.58 7.84
N ASN A 114 -8.88 20.82 8.15
CA ASN A 114 -7.57 21.09 8.76
C ASN A 114 -7.36 20.39 10.12
N ASP A 115 -8.44 20.02 10.80
CA ASP A 115 -8.45 19.23 12.03
C ASP A 115 -8.17 17.73 11.79
N ARG A 116 -8.33 17.24 10.56
CA ARG A 116 -8.18 15.84 10.16
C ARG A 116 -7.02 15.59 9.21
N VAL A 117 -6.60 16.63 8.49
CA VAL A 117 -5.46 16.53 7.57
C VAL A 117 -4.18 16.48 8.36
N ILE A 118 -3.53 15.31 8.33
CA ILE A 118 -2.27 15.08 9.03
C ILE A 118 -1.11 15.32 8.05
N PRO A 119 -0.12 16.16 8.43
CA PRO A 119 1.10 16.34 7.64
C PRO A 119 1.74 14.99 7.30
N THR A 120 2.15 14.86 6.06
CA THR A 120 2.77 13.63 5.56
C THR A 120 4.27 13.66 5.83
N SER A 121 4.80 12.54 6.32
CA SER A 121 6.23 12.22 6.32
C SER A 121 6.43 11.02 5.40
N LEU A 122 7.35 11.14 4.46
CA LEU A 122 7.67 10.02 3.57
C LEU A 122 8.31 8.87 4.34
N PRO A 123 8.01 7.62 3.98
CA PRO A 123 8.71 6.48 4.55
C PRO A 123 10.22 6.58 4.34
N ALA A 124 11.01 6.00 5.23
CA ALA A 124 12.46 5.95 5.13
C ALA A 124 12.93 5.48 3.73
N LYS A 125 14.10 5.93 3.29
CA LYS A 125 14.66 5.64 1.95
C LYS A 125 14.63 4.15 1.62
N ASP A 126 15.01 3.28 2.57
CA ASP A 126 15.03 1.83 2.36
C ASP A 126 13.63 1.27 2.15
N ILE A 127 12.63 1.75 2.90
CA ILE A 127 11.21 1.35 2.72
C ILE A 127 10.71 1.74 1.32
N ARG A 128 11.05 2.95 0.84
CA ARG A 128 10.68 3.39 -0.51
C ARG A 128 11.35 2.55 -1.59
N LYS A 129 12.65 2.23 -1.41
CA LYS A 129 13.41 1.35 -2.32
C LYS A 129 12.80 -0.05 -2.36
N LEU A 130 12.51 -0.64 -1.20
CA LEU A 130 11.84 -1.93 -1.08
C LEU A 130 10.46 -1.92 -1.75
N HIS A 131 9.67 -0.86 -1.57
CA HIS A 131 8.36 -0.73 -2.23
C HIS A 131 8.48 -0.79 -3.75
N SER A 132 9.44 -0.09 -4.34
CA SER A 132 9.68 -0.08 -5.79
C SER A 132 10.11 -1.45 -6.31
N LEU A 133 11.03 -2.12 -5.61
CA LEU A 133 11.51 -3.46 -5.97
C LEU A 133 10.39 -4.52 -5.90
N LEU A 134 9.60 -4.48 -4.82
CA LEU A 134 8.46 -5.39 -4.64
C LEU A 134 7.36 -5.15 -5.67
N ALA A 135 7.08 -3.89 -6.03
CA ALA A 135 6.12 -3.55 -7.09
C ALA A 135 6.58 -4.08 -8.46
N MET A 136 7.88 -3.94 -8.78
CA MET A 136 8.44 -4.48 -10.02
C MET A 136 8.39 -6.02 -10.03
N ARG A 137 8.80 -6.67 -8.92
CA ARG A 137 8.69 -8.12 -8.76
C ARG A 137 7.26 -8.63 -9.00
N ASP A 138 6.26 -7.98 -8.40
CA ASP A 138 4.85 -8.38 -8.58
C ASP A 138 4.37 -8.19 -10.02
N LYS A 139 4.83 -7.15 -10.72
CA LYS A 139 4.57 -6.93 -12.14
C LYS A 139 5.19 -8.06 -12.99
N MET A 140 6.45 -8.41 -12.74
CA MET A 140 7.14 -9.50 -13.46
C MET A 140 6.47 -10.85 -13.22
N MET A 141 6.09 -11.17 -11.98
CA MET A 141 5.37 -12.40 -11.65
C MET A 141 4.02 -12.50 -12.36
N ARG A 142 3.27 -11.40 -12.46
CA ARG A 142 2.00 -11.37 -13.23
C ARG A 142 2.23 -11.59 -14.72
N ASN A 143 3.22 -10.93 -15.31
CA ASN A 143 3.56 -11.10 -16.72
C ASN A 143 4.01 -12.54 -17.01
N MET A 144 4.88 -13.09 -16.19
CA MET A 144 5.34 -14.48 -16.30
C MET A 144 4.16 -15.47 -16.23
N GLY A 145 3.23 -15.26 -15.28
CA GLY A 145 2.00 -16.04 -15.18
C GLY A 145 1.15 -15.98 -16.46
N GLY A 146 1.01 -14.80 -17.06
CA GLY A 146 0.32 -14.60 -18.34
C GLY A 146 0.98 -15.38 -19.47
N TYR A 147 2.30 -15.32 -19.62
CA TYR A 147 3.03 -16.09 -20.63
C TYR A 147 2.92 -17.60 -20.42
N ILE A 148 3.00 -18.08 -19.17
CA ILE A 148 2.82 -19.52 -18.86
C ILE A 148 1.42 -19.97 -19.24
N THR A 149 0.38 -19.21 -18.90
CA THR A 149 -1.01 -19.53 -19.22
C THR A 149 -1.21 -19.58 -20.75
N SER A 150 -0.79 -18.52 -21.45
CA SER A 150 -0.90 -18.44 -22.92
C SER A 150 -0.17 -19.59 -23.62
N ARG A 151 1.05 -19.92 -23.18
CA ARG A 151 1.79 -21.08 -23.68
C ARG A 151 1.02 -22.39 -23.49
N ASN A 152 0.51 -22.62 -22.28
CA ASN A 152 -0.20 -23.86 -21.96
C ASN A 152 -1.51 -23.99 -22.75
N GLU A 153 -2.23 -22.89 -22.98
CA GLU A 153 -3.44 -22.86 -23.82
C GLU A 153 -3.11 -23.19 -25.30
N LEU A 154 -2.06 -22.54 -25.85
CA LEU A 154 -1.64 -22.79 -27.22
C LEU A 154 -1.22 -24.24 -27.42
N PHE A 155 -0.38 -24.79 -26.53
CA PHE A 155 0.16 -26.14 -26.68
C PHE A 155 -0.84 -27.25 -26.31
N ARG A 156 -1.97 -26.91 -25.72
CA ARG A 156 -3.11 -27.81 -25.59
C ARG A 156 -3.76 -28.13 -26.96
N VAL A 157 -3.76 -27.14 -27.87
CA VAL A 157 -4.37 -27.26 -29.20
C VAL A 157 -3.37 -27.68 -30.25
N ILE A 158 -2.18 -27.08 -30.25
CA ILE A 158 -1.11 -27.34 -31.19
C ILE A 158 0.13 -27.84 -30.42
N PRO A 159 0.56 -29.10 -30.57
CA PRO A 159 1.73 -29.60 -29.87
C PRO A 159 2.97 -28.75 -30.12
N ASP A 160 3.77 -28.51 -29.08
CA ASP A 160 4.98 -27.66 -29.08
C ASP A 160 5.98 -28.03 -30.18
N ARG A 161 6.16 -29.35 -30.45
CA ARG A 161 7.01 -29.87 -31.55
C ARG A 161 6.65 -29.36 -32.94
N LYS A 162 5.42 -28.87 -33.13
CA LYS A 162 4.96 -28.27 -34.39
C LYS A 162 5.24 -26.77 -34.48
N LEU A 163 5.61 -26.13 -33.38
CA LEU A 163 5.84 -24.69 -33.26
C LEU A 163 7.16 -24.37 -32.56
N PRO A 164 8.32 -24.85 -33.06
CA PRO A 164 9.60 -24.76 -32.36
C PRO A 164 10.04 -23.32 -32.05
N VAL A 165 9.76 -22.39 -32.96
CA VAL A 165 10.09 -20.96 -32.76
C VAL A 165 9.27 -20.36 -31.60
N LEU A 166 7.96 -20.62 -31.57
CA LEU A 166 7.11 -20.11 -30.47
C LEU A 166 7.45 -20.74 -29.13
N THR A 167 7.78 -22.04 -29.11
CA THR A 167 8.26 -22.74 -27.91
C THR A 167 9.51 -22.05 -27.36
N SER A 168 10.52 -21.83 -28.21
CA SER A 168 11.76 -21.15 -27.82
C SER A 168 11.50 -19.71 -27.31
N VAL A 169 10.62 -18.96 -27.96
CA VAL A 169 10.27 -17.58 -27.54
C VAL A 169 9.63 -17.60 -26.15
N TYR A 170 8.64 -18.48 -25.90
CA TYR A 170 8.00 -18.58 -24.57
C TYR A 170 9.01 -18.98 -23.49
N GLU A 171 9.85 -19.97 -23.75
CA GLU A 171 10.86 -20.41 -22.81
C GLU A 171 11.89 -19.33 -22.48
N ASN A 172 12.37 -18.61 -23.49
CA ASN A 172 13.32 -17.51 -23.29
C ASN A 172 12.70 -16.35 -22.48
N ILE A 173 11.46 -15.95 -22.76
CA ILE A 173 10.78 -14.90 -22.01
C ILE A 173 10.56 -15.35 -20.55
N ILE A 174 10.04 -16.55 -20.35
CA ILE A 174 9.75 -17.08 -18.99
C ILE A 174 11.04 -17.23 -18.18
N SER A 175 12.11 -17.77 -18.78
CA SER A 175 13.40 -17.94 -18.08
C SER A 175 14.03 -16.59 -17.74
N THR A 176 14.00 -15.62 -18.66
CA THR A 176 14.49 -14.25 -18.40
C THR A 176 13.73 -13.61 -17.25
N LEU A 177 12.39 -13.62 -17.29
CA LEU A 177 11.58 -13.07 -16.21
C LEU A 177 11.84 -13.76 -14.86
N LYS A 178 12.06 -15.08 -14.88
CA LYS A 178 12.40 -15.82 -13.65
C LYS A 178 13.75 -15.38 -13.07
N ASN A 179 14.76 -15.23 -13.90
CA ASN A 179 16.09 -14.76 -13.48
C ASN A 179 16.02 -13.35 -12.90
N GLU A 180 15.33 -12.43 -13.57
CA GLU A 180 15.14 -11.06 -13.09
C GLU A 180 14.38 -10.99 -11.75
N VAL A 181 13.39 -11.87 -11.55
CA VAL A 181 12.69 -11.98 -10.26
C VAL A 181 13.67 -12.42 -9.16
N HIS A 182 14.56 -13.37 -9.43
CA HIS A 182 15.58 -13.80 -8.45
C HIS A 182 16.56 -12.67 -8.11
N GLU A 183 16.97 -11.86 -9.10
CA GLU A 183 17.82 -10.69 -8.86
C GLU A 183 17.12 -9.67 -7.95
N LEU A 184 15.85 -9.35 -8.23
CA LEU A 184 15.06 -8.46 -7.39
C LEU A 184 14.93 -8.99 -5.95
N GLU A 185 14.69 -10.29 -5.79
CA GLU A 185 14.59 -10.92 -4.47
C GLU A 185 15.91 -10.92 -3.70
N ARG A 186 17.06 -11.05 -4.40
CA ARG A 186 18.39 -10.88 -3.78
C ARG A 186 18.60 -9.45 -3.29
N GLU A 187 18.28 -8.45 -4.11
CA GLU A 187 18.42 -7.05 -3.72
C GLU A 187 17.49 -6.68 -2.56
N ILE A 188 16.21 -7.15 -2.58
CA ILE A 188 15.27 -6.96 -1.47
C ILE A 188 15.85 -7.54 -0.17
N ARG A 189 16.39 -8.76 -0.24
CA ARG A 189 17.02 -9.40 0.92
C ARG A 189 18.24 -8.62 1.41
N SER A 190 19.09 -8.15 0.50
CA SER A 190 20.28 -7.37 0.83
C SER A 190 19.91 -6.10 1.59
N ILE A 191 18.92 -5.33 1.13
CA ILE A 191 18.45 -4.12 1.80
C ILE A 191 17.89 -4.42 3.20
N ILE A 192 17.08 -5.46 3.35
CA ILE A 192 16.51 -5.84 4.65
C ILE A 192 17.63 -6.23 5.62
N MET A 193 18.62 -7.03 5.17
CA MET A 193 19.70 -7.52 6.04
C MET A 193 20.73 -6.45 6.38
N ALA A 194 20.92 -5.43 5.53
CA ALA A 194 21.82 -4.31 5.78
C ALA A 194 21.25 -3.33 6.82
N ASN A 195 19.96 -3.24 6.98
CA ASN A 195 19.31 -2.34 7.94
C ASN A 195 18.93 -3.10 9.22
N LYS A 196 19.54 -2.75 10.35
CA LYS A 196 19.39 -3.46 11.64
C LYS A 196 17.91 -3.57 12.09
N GLU A 197 17.14 -2.50 11.96
CA GLU A 197 15.74 -2.49 12.39
C GLU A 197 14.87 -3.37 11.49
N LEU A 198 15.05 -3.27 10.16
CA LEU A 198 14.32 -4.07 9.20
C LEU A 198 14.66 -5.56 9.35
N LYS A 199 15.95 -5.88 9.57
CA LYS A 199 16.42 -7.25 9.82
C LYS A 199 15.76 -7.84 11.05
N THR A 200 15.80 -7.13 12.18
CA THR A 200 15.18 -7.60 13.44
C THR A 200 13.68 -7.86 13.25
N THR A 201 12.97 -6.92 12.62
CA THR A 201 11.53 -7.09 12.34
C THR A 201 11.30 -8.28 11.41
N PHE A 202 12.08 -8.41 10.35
CA PHE A 202 11.97 -9.51 9.39
C PHE A 202 12.18 -10.87 10.05
N GLU A 203 13.24 -11.02 10.85
CA GLU A 203 13.54 -12.24 11.59
C GLU A 203 12.41 -12.62 12.56
N LEU A 204 11.84 -11.64 13.27
CA LEU A 204 10.70 -11.86 14.16
C LEU A 204 9.47 -12.35 13.40
N ILE A 205 9.02 -11.63 12.36
CA ILE A 205 7.75 -11.95 11.70
C ILE A 205 7.81 -13.24 10.89
N THR A 206 8.98 -13.63 10.38
CA THR A 206 9.16 -14.90 9.67
C THR A 206 9.11 -16.14 10.59
N THR A 207 9.15 -15.96 11.91
CA THR A 207 8.89 -17.06 12.85
C THR A 207 7.43 -17.51 12.87
N VAL A 208 6.50 -16.69 12.38
CA VAL A 208 5.08 -17.05 12.25
C VAL A 208 4.89 -17.97 11.05
N LYS A 209 4.41 -19.18 11.30
CA LYS A 209 4.10 -20.13 10.22
C LYS A 209 3.11 -19.53 9.21
N GLY A 210 3.46 -19.62 7.93
CA GLY A 210 2.72 -19.00 6.84
C GLY A 210 3.24 -17.62 6.41
N ILE A 211 4.11 -16.97 7.18
CA ILE A 211 4.76 -15.71 6.82
C ILE A 211 6.15 -15.98 6.26
N GLY A 212 6.24 -16.17 4.94
CA GLY A 212 7.50 -16.34 4.23
C GLY A 212 8.14 -14.99 3.82
N PHE A 213 9.31 -15.06 3.17
CA PHE A 213 10.11 -13.91 2.75
C PHE A 213 9.31 -12.80 2.07
N ILE A 214 8.51 -13.15 1.06
CA ILE A 214 7.74 -12.14 0.28
C ILE A 214 6.66 -11.48 1.12
N VAL A 215 5.90 -12.26 1.89
CA VAL A 215 4.83 -11.72 2.76
C VAL A 215 5.43 -10.81 3.82
N ALA A 216 6.54 -11.22 4.44
CA ALA A 216 7.27 -10.42 5.43
C ALA A 216 7.77 -9.10 4.84
N SER A 217 8.38 -9.13 3.64
CA SER A 217 8.85 -7.92 2.95
C SER A 217 7.71 -6.94 2.65
N PHE A 218 6.57 -7.42 2.17
CA PHE A 218 5.40 -6.59 1.94
C PHE A 218 4.79 -6.05 3.24
N LEU A 219 4.76 -6.83 4.32
CA LEU A 219 4.32 -6.37 5.63
C LEU A 219 5.19 -5.21 6.12
N ILE A 220 6.52 -5.33 6.07
CA ILE A 220 7.47 -4.27 6.43
C ILE A 220 7.19 -3.00 5.64
N VAL A 221 7.02 -3.11 4.32
CA VAL A 221 6.80 -1.95 3.46
C VAL A 221 5.46 -1.27 3.72
N TYR A 222 4.35 -2.02 3.71
CA TYR A 222 3.03 -1.42 3.86
C TYR A 222 2.72 -0.90 5.27
N THR A 223 3.38 -1.45 6.27
CA THR A 223 3.27 -0.96 7.65
C THR A 223 4.33 0.09 8.01
N CYS A 224 5.22 0.44 7.07
CA CYS A 224 6.40 1.27 7.34
C CYS A 224 7.18 0.74 8.57
N ASN A 225 7.57 -0.52 8.53
CA ASN A 225 8.18 -1.23 9.65
C ASN A 225 7.33 -1.17 10.95
N PHE A 226 6.02 -1.36 10.81
CA PHE A 226 5.00 -1.36 11.89
C PHE A 226 4.81 -0.02 12.62
N THR A 227 5.22 1.09 12.02
CA THR A 227 5.02 2.44 12.57
C THR A 227 3.73 3.11 12.07
N ARG A 228 3.25 2.72 10.88
CA ARG A 228 2.12 3.38 10.21
C ARG A 228 0.75 3.09 10.85
N PHE A 229 0.59 1.93 11.47
CA PHE A 229 -0.70 1.50 12.02
C PHE A 229 -0.58 1.28 13.53
N GLU A 230 -1.43 1.92 14.28
CA GLU A 230 -1.51 1.83 15.74
C GLU A 230 -1.69 0.38 16.23
N ASN A 231 -2.48 -0.41 15.48
CA ASN A 231 -2.79 -1.78 15.85
C ASN A 231 -3.16 -2.63 14.61
N TRP A 232 -3.19 -3.94 14.80
CA TRP A 232 -3.51 -4.90 13.76
C TRP A 232 -4.91 -4.72 13.14
N ARG A 233 -5.90 -4.19 13.88
CA ARG A 233 -7.26 -3.98 13.38
C ARG A 233 -7.30 -2.88 12.31
N LYS A 234 -6.57 -1.78 12.52
CA LYS A 234 -6.39 -0.71 11.52
C LYS A 234 -5.74 -1.26 10.25
N PHE A 235 -4.72 -2.11 10.39
CA PHE A 235 -4.09 -2.77 9.24
C PHE A 235 -5.01 -3.80 8.57
N ALA A 236 -5.83 -4.53 9.32
CA ALA A 236 -6.84 -5.44 8.77
C ALA A 236 -7.89 -4.70 7.92
N CYS A 237 -8.32 -3.50 8.34
CA CYS A 237 -9.17 -2.62 7.53
C CYS A 237 -8.46 -2.22 6.23
N TYR A 238 -7.23 -1.73 6.33
CA TYR A 238 -6.41 -1.35 5.16
C TYR A 238 -6.21 -2.51 4.17
N SER A 239 -6.01 -3.72 4.67
CA SER A 239 -5.81 -4.94 3.88
C SER A 239 -7.12 -5.56 3.37
N GLY A 240 -8.27 -5.02 3.72
CA GLY A 240 -9.58 -5.53 3.32
C GLY A 240 -9.91 -6.94 3.83
N ILE A 241 -9.44 -7.26 5.03
CA ILE A 241 -9.77 -8.51 5.71
C ILE A 241 -10.64 -8.31 6.95
N ALA A 242 -10.80 -7.06 7.42
CA ALA A 242 -11.74 -6.73 8.48
C ALA A 242 -13.18 -6.84 7.97
N PRO A 243 -14.04 -7.61 8.63
CA PRO A 243 -15.45 -7.66 8.31
C PRO A 243 -16.17 -6.45 8.90
N PHE A 244 -17.13 -5.89 8.13
CA PHE A 244 -18.00 -4.81 8.57
C PHE A 244 -19.45 -5.28 8.54
N GLU A 245 -20.19 -5.00 9.58
CA GLU A 245 -21.63 -5.21 9.61
C GLU A 245 -22.31 -4.13 8.78
N TYR A 246 -23.37 -4.53 8.09
CA TYR A 246 -24.24 -3.62 7.36
C TYR A 246 -25.64 -3.74 7.90
N GLN A 247 -26.01 -2.77 8.74
CA GLN A 247 -27.34 -2.69 9.34
C GLN A 247 -27.87 -1.26 9.13
N SER A 248 -29.13 -1.15 8.78
CA SER A 248 -29.82 0.13 8.67
C SER A 248 -31.21 0.01 9.27
N GLY A 249 -31.44 0.70 10.38
CA GLY A 249 -32.67 0.60 11.16
C GLY A 249 -32.92 -0.82 11.67
N THR A 250 -34.18 -1.14 11.91
CA THR A 250 -34.63 -2.46 12.40
C THR A 250 -34.88 -3.47 11.29
N SER A 251 -34.98 -3.03 10.03
CA SER A 251 -35.46 -3.87 8.91
C SER A 251 -34.32 -4.35 7.97
N VAL A 252 -33.15 -3.71 7.96
CA VAL A 252 -32.06 -4.07 7.05
C VAL A 252 -30.92 -4.73 7.81
N HIS A 253 -30.83 -6.05 7.72
CA HIS A 253 -29.72 -6.86 8.22
C HIS A 253 -29.05 -7.58 7.05
N ALA A 254 -27.96 -7.02 6.51
CA ALA A 254 -27.18 -7.67 5.48
C ALA A 254 -26.02 -8.51 6.06
N ARG A 255 -25.52 -9.45 5.27
CA ARG A 255 -24.36 -10.25 5.68
C ARG A 255 -23.14 -9.36 5.91
N THR A 256 -22.44 -9.60 6.99
CA THR A 256 -21.12 -9.00 7.27
C THR A 256 -20.18 -9.22 6.09
N GLN A 257 -19.63 -8.14 5.53
CA GLN A 257 -18.77 -8.17 4.35
C GLN A 257 -17.47 -7.42 4.58
N VAL A 258 -16.44 -7.81 3.85
CA VAL A 258 -15.19 -7.06 3.80
C VAL A 258 -15.29 -5.92 2.79
N SER A 259 -14.66 -4.78 3.08
CA SER A 259 -14.65 -3.64 2.16
C SER A 259 -13.95 -3.98 0.84
N SER A 260 -14.49 -3.48 -0.28
CA SER A 260 -13.80 -3.48 -1.58
C SER A 260 -12.70 -2.41 -1.65
N ILE A 261 -12.82 -1.35 -0.85
CA ILE A 261 -11.83 -0.28 -0.71
C ILE A 261 -10.73 -0.81 0.22
N ALA A 262 -9.69 -1.40 -0.38
CA ALA A 262 -8.62 -2.06 0.36
C ALA A 262 -7.38 -2.26 -0.50
N ASN A 263 -6.24 -2.50 0.14
CA ASN A 263 -5.04 -2.95 -0.55
C ASN A 263 -5.21 -4.39 -1.04
N GLN A 264 -5.60 -4.55 -2.30
CA GLN A 264 -5.90 -5.86 -2.90
C GLN A 264 -4.66 -6.77 -2.97
N GLN A 265 -3.46 -6.19 -3.10
CA GLN A 265 -2.22 -6.95 -3.09
C GLN A 265 -1.97 -7.59 -1.72
N MET A 266 -2.11 -6.80 -0.64
CA MET A 266 -2.00 -7.33 0.72
C MET A 266 -3.07 -8.39 1.02
N LYS A 267 -4.31 -8.14 0.57
CA LYS A 267 -5.42 -9.11 0.72
C LYS A 267 -5.09 -10.47 0.08
N ARG A 268 -4.50 -10.45 -1.14
CA ARG A 268 -4.06 -11.65 -1.84
C ARG A 268 -2.91 -12.35 -1.12
N LEU A 269 -1.89 -11.61 -0.69
CA LEU A 269 -0.74 -12.18 0.01
C LEU A 269 -1.14 -12.80 1.35
N LEU A 270 -2.02 -12.15 2.11
CA LEU A 270 -2.56 -12.71 3.35
C LEU A 270 -3.43 -13.94 3.12
N HIS A 271 -4.07 -14.05 1.95
CA HIS A 271 -4.77 -15.28 1.59
C HIS A 271 -3.81 -16.45 1.41
N LEU A 272 -2.74 -16.25 0.65
CA LEU A 272 -1.71 -17.28 0.46
C LEU A 272 -1.03 -17.66 1.79
N ALA A 273 -0.70 -16.66 2.61
CA ALA A 273 -0.16 -16.86 3.94
C ALA A 273 -1.10 -17.69 4.84
N ALA A 274 -2.40 -17.40 4.82
CA ALA A 274 -3.39 -18.14 5.60
C ALA A 274 -3.54 -19.59 5.11
N MET A 275 -3.53 -19.82 3.80
CA MET A 275 -3.57 -21.18 3.24
C MET A 275 -2.33 -21.99 3.67
N THR A 276 -1.14 -21.40 3.58
CA THR A 276 0.10 -22.01 4.05
C THR A 276 0.05 -22.30 5.56
N ALA A 277 -0.45 -21.32 6.35
CA ALA A 277 -0.57 -21.49 7.79
C ALA A 277 -1.55 -22.61 8.18
N ILE A 278 -2.72 -22.69 7.51
CA ILE A 278 -3.67 -23.79 7.73
C ILE A 278 -3.02 -25.15 7.45
N HIS A 279 -2.08 -25.23 6.51
CA HIS A 279 -1.40 -26.48 6.18
C HIS A 279 -0.29 -26.86 7.18
N PHE A 280 0.49 -25.87 7.66
CA PHE A 280 1.72 -26.13 8.45
C PHE A 280 1.61 -25.78 9.94
N ASP A 281 0.56 -25.08 10.38
CA ASP A 281 0.33 -24.72 11.80
C ASP A 281 -0.83 -25.57 12.35
N ALA A 282 -0.53 -26.51 13.24
CA ALA A 282 -1.50 -27.45 13.79
C ALA A 282 -2.66 -26.75 14.53
N GLU A 283 -2.40 -25.64 15.25
CA GLU A 283 -3.45 -24.86 15.93
C GLU A 283 -4.42 -24.26 14.93
N LEU A 284 -3.90 -23.65 13.85
CA LEU A 284 -4.72 -23.02 12.82
C LEU A 284 -5.42 -24.06 11.95
N HIS A 285 -4.80 -25.22 11.72
CA HIS A 285 -5.43 -26.37 11.07
C HIS A 285 -6.65 -26.86 11.85
N ASN A 286 -6.46 -27.18 13.13
CA ASN A 286 -7.53 -27.67 14.00
C ASN A 286 -8.66 -26.63 14.14
N TYR A 287 -8.29 -25.35 14.26
CA TYR A 287 -9.26 -24.27 14.25
C TYR A 287 -10.06 -24.21 12.95
N TYR A 288 -9.40 -24.34 11.80
CA TYR A 288 -10.04 -24.32 10.49
C TYR A 288 -11.03 -25.48 10.32
N VAL A 289 -10.61 -26.72 10.62
CA VAL A 289 -11.45 -27.93 10.54
C VAL A 289 -12.68 -27.78 11.46
N ARG A 290 -12.47 -27.43 12.73
CA ARG A 290 -13.56 -27.23 13.67
C ARG A 290 -14.60 -26.22 13.19
N ARG A 291 -14.15 -25.05 12.68
CA ARG A 291 -15.07 -24.01 12.20
C ARG A 291 -15.88 -24.44 10.97
N GLN A 292 -15.30 -25.29 10.12
CA GLN A 292 -16.03 -25.88 9.00
C GLN A 292 -17.06 -26.90 9.46
N ALA A 293 -16.74 -27.75 10.42
CA ALA A 293 -17.68 -28.68 11.05
C ALA A 293 -18.87 -27.95 11.72
N GLU A 294 -18.62 -26.74 12.26
CA GLU A 294 -19.66 -25.85 12.80
C GLU A 294 -20.50 -25.15 11.70
N GLY A 295 -20.33 -25.49 10.43
CA GLY A 295 -21.10 -24.93 9.30
C GLY A 295 -20.61 -23.59 8.75
N LYS A 296 -19.45 -23.06 9.17
CA LYS A 296 -18.91 -21.84 8.56
C LYS A 296 -18.36 -22.10 7.16
N SER A 297 -18.62 -21.17 6.24
CA SER A 297 -18.10 -21.29 4.88
C SER A 297 -16.57 -21.24 4.84
N LYS A 298 -15.97 -21.95 3.89
CA LYS A 298 -14.53 -22.02 3.66
C LYS A 298 -13.87 -20.63 3.63
N MET A 299 -14.43 -19.71 2.83
CA MET A 299 -13.86 -18.37 2.66
C MET A 299 -13.97 -17.51 3.93
N ALA A 300 -15.05 -17.63 4.69
CA ALA A 300 -15.20 -16.93 5.96
C ALA A 300 -14.17 -17.44 6.98
N THR A 301 -13.95 -18.75 7.05
CA THR A 301 -12.97 -19.35 7.96
C THR A 301 -11.53 -18.95 7.60
N ILE A 302 -11.17 -18.98 6.29
CA ILE A 302 -9.86 -18.48 5.83
C ILE A 302 -9.68 -17.00 6.20
N ASN A 303 -10.74 -16.19 6.10
CA ASN A 303 -10.66 -14.78 6.47
C ASN A 303 -10.40 -14.58 7.97
N ILE A 304 -10.95 -15.44 8.82
CA ILE A 304 -10.64 -15.43 10.25
C ILE A 304 -9.15 -15.78 10.48
N VAL A 305 -8.63 -16.77 9.77
CA VAL A 305 -7.20 -17.14 9.85
C VAL A 305 -6.29 -15.99 9.41
N ARG A 306 -6.64 -15.25 8.34
CA ARG A 306 -5.90 -14.02 7.94
C ARG A 306 -5.82 -13.02 9.10
N ASN A 307 -6.93 -12.77 9.78
CA ASN A 307 -6.97 -11.85 10.93
C ASN A 307 -6.15 -12.37 12.10
N LYS A 308 -6.19 -13.69 12.40
CA LYS A 308 -5.34 -14.30 13.44
C LYS A 308 -3.86 -14.15 13.12
N LEU A 309 -3.44 -14.38 11.86
CA LEU A 309 -2.05 -14.21 11.43
C LEU A 309 -1.57 -12.77 11.64
N ILE A 310 -2.34 -11.79 11.20
CA ILE A 310 -1.96 -10.39 11.39
C ILE A 310 -1.92 -10.01 12.86
N ALA A 311 -2.86 -10.47 13.67
CA ALA A 311 -2.83 -10.24 15.12
C ALA A 311 -1.56 -10.84 15.76
N ARG A 312 -1.15 -12.06 15.36
CA ARG A 312 0.11 -12.69 15.82
C ARG A 312 1.32 -11.87 15.40
N VAL A 313 1.40 -11.47 14.12
CA VAL A 313 2.52 -10.68 13.59
C VAL A 313 2.67 -9.37 14.37
N PHE A 314 1.60 -8.59 14.55
CA PHE A 314 1.66 -7.36 15.31
C PHE A 314 2.02 -7.58 16.80
N ALA A 315 1.53 -8.67 17.39
CA ALA A 315 1.84 -9.01 18.77
C ALA A 315 3.33 -9.31 18.98
N ILE A 316 3.96 -10.09 18.09
CA ILE A 316 5.39 -10.43 18.21
C ILE A 316 6.30 -9.24 17.94
N VAL A 317 5.95 -8.38 16.98
CA VAL A 317 6.70 -7.14 16.72
C VAL A 317 6.62 -6.22 17.95
N LYS A 318 5.43 -6.03 18.51
CA LYS A 318 5.24 -5.21 19.72
C LYS A 318 6.00 -5.77 20.92
N ARG A 319 6.04 -7.10 21.07
CA ARG A 319 6.71 -7.79 22.18
C ARG A 319 8.22 -7.87 21.98
N GLY A 320 8.71 -7.83 20.75
CA GLY A 320 10.12 -7.98 20.41
C GLY A 320 10.67 -9.40 20.58
N THR A 321 9.78 -10.43 20.64
CA THR A 321 10.19 -11.82 20.83
C THR A 321 9.56 -12.74 19.78
N PRO A 322 10.27 -13.80 19.32
CA PRO A 322 9.80 -14.72 18.31
C PRO A 322 8.46 -15.38 18.67
N PHE A 323 7.77 -15.90 17.65
CA PHE A 323 6.58 -16.71 17.84
C PHE A 323 6.95 -18.07 18.45
N VAL A 324 6.28 -18.42 19.56
CA VAL A 324 6.45 -19.72 20.24
C VAL A 324 5.24 -20.59 19.91
N ASP A 325 5.50 -21.76 19.32
CA ASP A 325 4.48 -22.78 19.07
C ASP A 325 4.24 -23.58 20.36
N ILE A 326 3.25 -23.17 21.13
CA ILE A 326 2.94 -23.75 22.44
C ILE A 326 2.58 -25.25 22.31
N GLN A 327 1.99 -25.69 21.21
CA GLN A 327 1.64 -27.11 21.02
C GLN A 327 2.84 -28.05 20.96
N LYS A 328 4.03 -27.55 20.65
CA LYS A 328 5.26 -28.35 20.73
C LYS A 328 5.64 -28.74 22.16
N TYR A 329 5.11 -28.03 23.16
CA TYR A 329 5.43 -28.22 24.58
C TYR A 329 4.31 -28.88 25.39
N VAL A 330 3.14 -29.13 24.79
CA VAL A 330 2.00 -29.77 25.48
C VAL A 330 2.12 -31.30 25.50
N TYR A 331 3.04 -31.88 24.71
CA TYR A 331 3.27 -33.33 24.63
C TYR A 331 4.64 -33.75 25.20
N LEU A 332 5.30 -32.89 25.94
CA LEU A 332 6.44 -33.18 26.80
C LEU A 332 6.00 -33.17 28.29
#